data_e961dcdd44eb21d7ede8dffb78d74cc5
#
_entry.id   e961dcdd44eb21d7ede8dffb78d74cc5
#
_cell.length_a   1.000
_cell.length_b   1.000
_cell.length_c   1.000
_cell.angle_alpha   90.00
_cell.angle_beta   90.00
_cell.angle_gamma   90.00
#
_symmetry.space_group_name_H-M   'P 1'
#
loop_
_entity.id
_entity.type
_entity.pdbx_description
1 polymer ?
#
loop_
_entity_poly.entity_id
_entity_poly.type
_entity_poly.pdbx_seq_one_letter_code
_entity_poly.pdbx_strand_id
1 'polypeptide(L)'
;MKKQIAILANHSGGLYDFRKDLISELKKYASVTVAVPHNDRWDELRHLTDHVIELPIDRRGMNPLRDGRLFRRYCAILKEIEPDLVITYTIKPNIYGGIACRIAHIPYAANITGLGSAIENGGWLKKFVLALYKPALKCAKAVFFENSENRDILAAADVVPNGRDVVLNGAGINLKDYPYQPYPQDGPMRFLFVGRVMHEKGVDELFAAAKRLKQEYGDSVEFHVVGSFEESYKSIMDELEQSGVVKDHG
;
A
#
# COMPACT_ATOMS: atom_id res chain seq x y z
N MET A 1 -7.20 -18.39 26.60
CA MET A 1 -6.39 -17.22 26.26
C MET A 1 -6.95 -16.58 24.99
N LYS A 2 -6.91 -15.26 24.87
CA LYS A 2 -7.31 -14.56 23.64
C LYS A 2 -6.29 -14.87 22.54
N LYS A 3 -6.74 -15.13 21.32
CA LYS A 3 -5.87 -15.35 20.16
C LYS A 3 -4.95 -14.16 19.92
N GLN A 4 -3.77 -14.39 19.34
CA GLN A 4 -2.79 -13.36 19.02
C GLN A 4 -2.67 -13.22 17.50
N ILE A 5 -2.87 -12.01 16.98
CA ILE A 5 -2.67 -11.70 15.57
C ILE A 5 -1.52 -10.69 15.45
N ALA A 6 -0.53 -10.99 14.62
CA ALA A 6 0.50 -10.03 14.26
C ALA A 6 0.26 -9.48 12.85
N ILE A 7 0.41 -8.17 12.67
CA ILE A 7 0.34 -7.51 11.36
C ILE A 7 1.71 -6.91 11.05
N LEU A 8 2.27 -7.30 9.90
CA LEU A 8 3.55 -6.80 9.41
C LEU A 8 3.31 -5.91 8.19
N ALA A 9 3.71 -4.64 8.28
CA ALA A 9 3.54 -3.68 7.19
C ALA A 9 4.76 -2.75 7.07
N ASN A 10 4.88 -2.02 5.96
CA ASN A 10 6.03 -1.15 5.70
C ASN A 10 5.74 0.34 5.88
N HIS A 11 4.56 0.70 6.38
CA HIS A 11 4.16 2.10 6.62
C HIS A 11 3.00 2.18 7.61
N SER A 12 3.18 2.94 8.70
CA SER A 12 2.13 3.07 9.74
C SER A 12 0.91 3.84 9.24
N GLY A 13 1.11 4.97 8.55
CA GLY A 13 0.02 5.76 7.98
C GLY A 13 -0.82 4.96 7.00
N GLY A 14 -0.19 4.31 6.02
CA GLY A 14 -0.91 3.48 5.07
C GLY A 14 -1.64 2.29 5.72
N LEU A 15 -1.08 1.71 6.78
CA LEU A 15 -1.78 0.66 7.52
C LEU A 15 -3.00 1.22 8.25
N TYR A 16 -2.87 2.36 8.92
CA TYR A 16 -3.98 3.00 9.62
C TYR A 16 -5.08 3.42 8.64
N ASP A 17 -4.76 4.20 7.62
CA ASP A 17 -5.74 4.78 6.71
C ASP A 17 -6.56 3.74 5.96
N PHE A 18 -5.95 2.62 5.57
CA PHE A 18 -6.61 1.58 4.78
C PHE A 18 -7.05 0.35 5.57
N ARG A 19 -6.64 0.17 6.83
CA ARG A 19 -6.91 -1.06 7.60
C ARG A 19 -7.44 -0.82 9.02
N LYS A 20 -7.72 0.42 9.42
CA LYS A 20 -8.25 0.73 10.76
C LYS A 20 -9.51 -0.05 11.09
N ASP A 21 -10.43 -0.17 10.13
CA ASP A 21 -11.68 -0.90 10.34
C ASP A 21 -11.45 -2.41 10.48
N LEU A 22 -10.59 -2.98 9.65
CA LEU A 22 -10.17 -4.39 9.77
C LEU A 22 -9.50 -4.66 11.12
N ILE A 23 -8.58 -3.79 11.56
CA ILE A 23 -7.90 -3.92 12.86
C ILE A 23 -8.93 -3.85 13.98
N SER A 24 -9.87 -2.91 13.93
CA SER A 24 -10.94 -2.77 14.90
C SER A 24 -11.81 -4.03 14.98
N GLU A 25 -12.15 -4.64 13.86
CA GLU A 25 -12.88 -5.90 13.82
C GLU A 25 -12.08 -7.06 14.39
N LEU A 26 -10.81 -7.21 14.02
CA LEU A 26 -9.93 -8.27 14.52
C LEU A 26 -9.77 -8.20 16.04
N LYS A 27 -9.72 -7.00 16.63
CA LYS A 27 -9.62 -6.81 18.08
C LYS A 27 -10.80 -7.35 18.87
N LYS A 28 -11.96 -7.53 18.26
CA LYS A 28 -13.11 -8.19 18.90
C LYS A 28 -12.83 -9.66 19.21
N TYR A 29 -11.98 -10.32 18.42
CA TYR A 29 -11.72 -11.75 18.48
C TYR A 29 -10.30 -12.10 18.96
N ALA A 30 -9.33 -11.19 18.79
CA ALA A 30 -7.92 -11.43 19.06
C ALA A 30 -7.25 -10.20 19.68
N SER A 31 -6.09 -10.38 20.30
CA SER A 31 -5.15 -9.29 20.56
C SER A 31 -4.36 -9.02 19.29
N VAL A 32 -4.20 -7.75 18.93
CA VAL A 32 -3.55 -7.33 17.68
C VAL A 32 -2.25 -6.60 17.99
N THR A 33 -1.15 -7.17 17.55
CA THR A 33 0.20 -6.56 17.57
C THR A 33 0.59 -6.14 16.15
N VAL A 34 1.09 -4.94 15.98
CA VAL A 34 1.52 -4.42 14.67
C VAL A 34 3.01 -4.15 14.68
N ALA A 35 3.74 -4.58 13.66
CA ALA A 35 5.16 -4.25 13.45
C ALA A 35 5.32 -3.42 12.17
N VAL A 36 5.67 -2.14 12.35
CA VAL A 36 5.74 -1.13 11.27
C VAL A 36 6.84 -0.09 11.55
N PRO A 37 7.31 0.65 10.54
CA PRO A 37 8.12 1.85 10.77
C PRO A 37 7.33 2.96 11.46
N HIS A 38 8.03 3.79 12.21
CA HIS A 38 7.49 5.02 12.78
C HIS A 38 7.36 6.08 11.67
N ASN A 39 6.16 6.22 11.13
CA ASN A 39 5.79 7.21 10.13
C ASN A 39 4.51 7.94 10.57
N ASP A 40 3.79 8.52 9.59
CA ASP A 40 2.50 9.19 9.82
C ASP A 40 1.48 8.26 10.51
N ARG A 41 0.57 8.82 11.28
CA ARG A 41 -0.48 8.08 11.99
C ARG A 41 0.03 7.05 13.02
N TRP A 42 1.27 7.22 13.49
CA TRP A 42 1.86 6.31 14.47
C TRP A 42 1.08 6.28 15.80
N ASP A 43 0.73 7.45 16.30
CA ASP A 43 0.02 7.56 17.58
C ASP A 43 -1.41 7.03 17.47
N GLU A 44 -2.10 7.32 16.36
CA GLU A 44 -3.44 6.77 16.09
C GLU A 44 -3.38 5.23 16.01
N LEU A 45 -2.35 4.68 15.39
CA LEU A 45 -2.16 3.23 15.30
C LEU A 45 -1.88 2.61 16.67
N ARG A 46 -1.10 3.30 17.53
CA ARG A 46 -0.88 2.89 18.93
C ARG A 46 -2.16 2.87 19.76
N HIS A 47 -3.06 3.81 19.55
CA HIS A 47 -4.35 3.83 20.23
C HIS A 47 -5.31 2.77 19.69
N LEU A 48 -5.19 2.44 18.40
CA LEU A 48 -6.03 1.46 17.74
C LEU A 48 -5.70 0.03 18.11
N THR A 49 -4.40 -0.32 18.27
CA THR A 49 -3.90 -1.70 18.47
C THR A 49 -3.60 -2.00 19.93
N ASP A 50 -3.36 -3.27 20.26
CA ASP A 50 -2.96 -3.63 21.63
C ASP A 50 -1.46 -3.39 21.84
N HIS A 51 -0.64 -3.64 20.82
CA HIS A 51 0.81 -3.38 20.84
C HIS A 51 1.29 -2.89 19.49
N VAL A 52 2.24 -1.95 19.47
CA VAL A 52 2.96 -1.53 18.27
C VAL A 52 4.46 -1.73 18.49
N ILE A 53 5.10 -2.42 17.58
CA ILE A 53 6.54 -2.64 17.53
C ILE A 53 7.12 -1.77 16.43
N GLU A 54 8.02 -0.87 16.79
CA GLU A 54 8.76 -0.09 15.82
C GLU A 54 9.75 -0.98 15.07
N LEU A 55 9.62 -0.99 13.74
CA LEU A 55 10.47 -1.77 12.86
C LEU A 55 10.88 -0.94 11.64
N PRO A 56 12.07 -0.34 11.63
CA PRO A 56 12.54 0.41 10.48
C PRO A 56 12.66 -0.46 9.24
N ILE A 57 12.03 -0.02 8.14
CA ILE A 57 12.04 -0.72 6.85
C ILE A 57 12.45 0.26 5.75
N ASP A 58 13.49 -0.08 5.02
CA ASP A 58 13.85 0.62 3.79
C ASP A 58 12.87 0.19 2.67
N ARG A 59 11.88 1.02 2.37
CA ARG A 59 10.77 0.66 1.47
C ARG A 59 11.20 0.43 0.02
N ARG A 60 12.18 1.19 -0.48
CA ARG A 60 12.60 1.20 -1.89
C ARG A 60 13.98 0.57 -2.11
N GLY A 61 14.81 0.52 -1.09
CA GLY A 61 16.18 0.00 -1.20
C GLY A 61 16.21 -1.51 -1.41
N MET A 62 17.19 -1.99 -2.18
CA MET A 62 17.46 -3.41 -2.42
C MET A 62 18.82 -3.81 -1.83
N ASN A 63 19.10 -3.39 -0.61
CA ASN A 63 20.36 -3.71 0.07
C ASN A 63 20.25 -5.06 0.79
N PRO A 64 20.97 -6.11 0.34
CA PRO A 64 20.86 -7.45 0.92
C PRO A 64 21.19 -7.53 2.41
N LEU A 65 22.11 -6.66 2.90
CA LEU A 65 22.47 -6.62 4.32
C LEU A 65 21.34 -6.04 5.18
N ARG A 66 20.67 -4.99 4.69
CA ARG A 66 19.50 -4.40 5.35
C ARG A 66 18.32 -5.39 5.34
N ASP A 67 18.10 -6.04 4.22
CA ASP A 67 17.04 -7.02 4.06
C ASP A 67 17.28 -8.27 4.92
N GLY A 68 18.53 -8.72 5.04
CA GLY A 68 18.91 -9.80 5.97
C GLY A 68 18.71 -9.43 7.45
N ARG A 69 18.94 -8.16 7.83
CA ARG A 69 18.63 -7.66 9.19
C ARG A 69 17.11 -7.60 9.42
N LEU A 70 16.35 -7.13 8.44
CA LEU A 70 14.89 -7.10 8.50
C LEU A 70 14.31 -8.50 8.69
N PHE A 71 14.78 -9.48 7.91
CA PHE A 71 14.37 -10.87 8.04
C PHE A 71 14.66 -11.43 9.45
N ARG A 72 15.88 -11.22 9.99
CA ARG A 72 16.22 -11.64 11.36
C ARG A 72 15.33 -10.96 12.39
N ARG A 73 14.98 -9.70 12.19
CA ARG A 73 14.09 -8.97 13.09
C ARG A 73 12.67 -9.54 13.06
N TYR A 74 12.14 -9.91 11.88
CA TYR A 74 10.86 -10.63 11.81
C TYR A 74 10.91 -11.96 12.56
N CYS A 75 11.96 -12.76 12.39
CA CYS A 75 12.10 -14.01 13.15
C CYS A 75 12.10 -13.77 14.67
N ALA A 76 12.79 -12.73 15.15
CA ALA A 76 12.83 -12.38 16.57
C ALA A 76 11.45 -11.95 17.09
N ILE A 77 10.75 -11.05 16.37
CA ILE A 77 9.41 -10.58 16.71
C ILE A 77 8.41 -11.75 16.76
N LEU A 78 8.43 -12.63 15.76
CA LEU A 78 7.52 -13.77 15.71
C LEU A 78 7.77 -14.77 16.86
N LYS A 79 9.03 -14.94 17.26
CA LYS A 79 9.38 -15.76 18.43
C LYS A 79 8.95 -15.13 19.75
N GLU A 80 8.98 -13.80 19.86
CA GLU A 80 8.57 -13.05 21.05
C GLU A 80 7.05 -13.02 21.23
N ILE A 81 6.31 -12.79 20.12
CA ILE A 81 4.85 -12.65 20.16
C ILE A 81 4.14 -14.02 20.16
N GLU A 82 4.72 -15.02 19.53
CA GLU A 82 4.11 -16.34 19.28
C GLU A 82 2.67 -16.23 18.72
N PRO A 83 2.45 -15.52 17.58
CA PRO A 83 1.11 -15.25 17.11
C PRO A 83 0.43 -16.51 16.55
N ASP A 84 -0.88 -16.62 16.74
CA ASP A 84 -1.72 -17.67 16.12
C ASP A 84 -1.89 -17.43 14.60
N LEU A 85 -1.81 -16.17 14.17
CA LEU A 85 -1.92 -15.77 12.77
C LEU A 85 -1.07 -14.52 12.50
N VAL A 86 -0.41 -14.49 11.34
CA VAL A 86 0.26 -13.30 10.85
C VAL A 86 -0.43 -12.80 9.57
N ILE A 87 -0.63 -11.49 9.45
CA ILE A 87 -1.09 -10.84 8.23
C ILE A 87 0.05 -9.94 7.72
N THR A 88 0.44 -10.10 6.47
CA THR A 88 1.51 -9.30 5.89
C THR A 88 0.98 -8.39 4.78
N TYR A 89 1.47 -7.14 4.74
CA TYR A 89 1.12 -6.14 3.74
C TYR A 89 2.37 -5.61 3.06
N THR A 90 2.31 -5.42 1.75
CA THR A 90 3.37 -4.87 0.92
C THR A 90 4.56 -5.81 0.69
N ILE A 91 5.45 -5.46 -0.25
CA ILE A 91 6.44 -6.39 -0.84
C ILE A 91 7.37 -7.00 0.21
N LYS A 92 8.09 -6.18 1.00
CA LYS A 92 9.10 -6.70 1.95
C LYS A 92 8.51 -7.51 3.10
N PRO A 93 7.43 -7.06 3.78
CA PRO A 93 6.73 -7.89 4.76
C PRO A 93 6.17 -9.18 4.16
N ASN A 94 5.60 -9.14 2.95
CA ASN A 94 5.10 -10.34 2.28
C ASN A 94 6.24 -11.35 2.00
N ILE A 95 7.40 -10.87 1.55
CA ILE A 95 8.55 -11.73 1.24
C ILE A 95 9.23 -12.19 2.53
N TYR A 96 9.81 -11.28 3.30
CA TYR A 96 10.65 -11.63 4.45
C TYR A 96 9.83 -12.09 5.67
N GLY A 97 8.68 -11.48 5.92
CA GLY A 97 7.72 -11.91 6.93
C GLY A 97 7.11 -13.27 6.59
N GLY A 98 6.70 -13.48 5.33
CA GLY A 98 6.18 -14.76 4.87
C GLY A 98 7.20 -15.91 4.99
N ILE A 99 8.48 -15.68 4.64
CA ILE A 99 9.55 -16.66 4.84
C ILE A 99 9.76 -16.94 6.34
N ALA A 100 9.76 -15.89 7.18
CA ALA A 100 9.92 -16.04 8.63
C ALA A 100 8.76 -16.85 9.25
N CYS A 101 7.52 -16.58 8.87
CA CYS A 101 6.34 -17.35 9.29
C CYS A 101 6.44 -18.82 8.87
N ARG A 102 6.87 -19.08 7.64
CA ARG A 102 7.05 -20.45 7.13
C ARG A 102 8.10 -21.21 7.95
N ILE A 103 9.24 -20.59 8.27
CA ILE A 103 10.30 -21.22 9.08
C ILE A 103 9.83 -21.47 10.51
N ALA A 104 9.08 -20.52 11.09
CA ALA A 104 8.52 -20.63 12.42
C ALA A 104 7.26 -21.53 12.48
N HIS A 105 6.78 -22.06 11.35
CA HIS A 105 5.53 -22.83 11.23
C HIS A 105 4.28 -22.09 11.72
N ILE A 106 4.29 -20.76 11.66
CA ILE A 106 3.17 -19.91 12.05
C ILE A 106 2.23 -19.73 10.86
N PRO A 107 0.91 -19.91 11.03
CA PRO A 107 -0.08 -19.59 10.00
C PRO A 107 -0.02 -18.12 9.57
N TYR A 108 -0.08 -17.84 8.27
CA TYR A 108 -0.07 -16.46 7.79
C TYR A 108 -0.91 -16.29 6.52
N ALA A 109 -1.36 -15.06 6.32
CA ALA A 109 -2.00 -14.58 5.11
C ALA A 109 -1.22 -13.38 4.56
N ALA A 110 -1.01 -13.35 3.25
CA ALA A 110 -0.33 -12.25 2.58
C ALA A 110 -1.35 -11.39 1.82
N ASN A 111 -1.23 -10.06 1.92
CA ASN A 111 -2.03 -9.13 1.14
C ASN A 111 -1.14 -8.40 0.13
N ILE A 112 -1.44 -8.60 -1.15
CA ILE A 112 -0.75 -7.97 -2.28
C ILE A 112 -1.50 -6.69 -2.65
N THR A 113 -1.08 -5.58 -2.06
CA THR A 113 -1.65 -4.24 -2.30
C THR A 113 -1.16 -3.61 -3.60
N GLY A 114 -0.13 -4.19 -4.21
CA GLY A 114 0.51 -3.78 -5.45
C GLY A 114 1.83 -4.51 -5.61
N LEU A 115 2.26 -4.67 -6.83
CA LEU A 115 3.51 -5.38 -7.16
C LEU A 115 4.71 -4.43 -7.26
N GLY A 116 4.44 -3.12 -7.36
CA GLY A 116 5.45 -2.07 -7.45
C GLY A 116 6.18 -2.02 -8.80
N SER A 117 6.87 -0.92 -9.04
CA SER A 117 7.58 -0.64 -10.29
C SER A 117 8.60 -1.71 -10.69
N ALA A 118 9.15 -2.45 -9.72
CA ALA A 118 10.08 -3.55 -9.98
C ALA A 118 9.46 -4.69 -10.81
N ILE A 119 8.16 -4.94 -10.66
CA ILE A 119 7.43 -5.96 -11.44
C ILE A 119 6.79 -5.32 -12.69
N GLU A 120 6.26 -4.12 -12.56
CA GLU A 120 5.63 -3.37 -13.66
C GLU A 120 6.61 -3.08 -14.79
N ASN A 121 7.81 -2.61 -14.48
CA ASN A 121 8.85 -2.29 -15.46
C ASN A 121 9.53 -3.53 -16.08
N GLY A 122 9.26 -4.72 -15.58
CA GLY A 122 9.77 -5.97 -16.17
C GLY A 122 11.26 -6.24 -15.94
N GLY A 123 11.87 -7.01 -16.85
CA GLY A 123 13.30 -7.30 -16.86
C GLY A 123 13.75 -8.31 -15.78
N TRP A 124 15.06 -8.27 -15.46
CA TRP A 124 15.68 -9.19 -14.49
C TRP A 124 15.15 -8.98 -13.06
N LEU A 125 14.83 -7.73 -12.74
CA LEU A 125 14.33 -7.35 -11.42
C LEU A 125 12.97 -7.99 -11.12
N LYS A 126 12.07 -8.02 -12.12
CA LYS A 126 10.80 -8.76 -12.04
C LYS A 126 11.05 -10.22 -11.72
N LYS A 127 11.95 -10.89 -12.46
CA LYS A 127 12.27 -12.30 -12.23
C LYS A 127 12.82 -12.54 -10.82
N PHE A 128 13.68 -11.66 -10.35
CA PHE A 128 14.27 -11.73 -9.00
C PHE A 128 13.20 -11.59 -7.91
N VAL A 129 12.33 -10.58 -8.00
CA VAL A 129 11.26 -10.37 -7.02
C VAL A 129 10.27 -11.54 -7.02
N LEU A 130 9.89 -12.06 -8.19
CA LEU A 130 9.03 -13.24 -8.29
C LEU A 130 9.69 -14.49 -7.68
N ALA A 131 11.00 -14.67 -7.87
CA ALA A 131 11.75 -15.76 -7.24
C ALA A 131 11.76 -15.67 -5.71
N LEU A 132 11.74 -14.46 -5.13
CA LEU A 132 11.60 -14.25 -3.69
C LEU A 132 10.16 -14.51 -3.19
N TYR A 133 9.15 -14.13 -3.96
CA TYR A 133 7.76 -14.39 -3.61
C TYR A 133 7.42 -15.88 -3.56
N LYS A 134 7.99 -16.69 -4.45
CA LYS A 134 7.69 -18.13 -4.53
C LYS A 134 7.89 -18.87 -3.19
N PRO A 135 9.06 -18.81 -2.52
CA PRO A 135 9.23 -19.40 -1.20
C PRO A 135 8.43 -18.69 -0.11
N ALA A 136 8.17 -17.38 -0.26
CA ALA A 136 7.44 -16.56 0.72
C ALA A 136 5.96 -16.92 0.79
N LEU A 137 5.31 -17.21 -0.33
CA LEU A 137 3.88 -17.51 -0.39
C LEU A 137 3.55 -19.00 -0.31
N LYS A 138 4.55 -19.87 -0.45
CA LYS A 138 4.36 -21.34 -0.53
C LYS A 138 3.46 -21.93 0.56
N CYS A 139 3.55 -21.44 1.79
CA CYS A 139 2.79 -21.93 2.94
C CYS A 139 1.72 -20.94 3.42
N ALA A 140 1.46 -19.85 2.68
CA ALA A 140 0.39 -18.92 3.01
C ALA A 140 -0.96 -19.64 3.07
N LYS A 141 -1.78 -19.32 4.05
CA LYS A 141 -3.16 -19.85 4.17
C LYS A 141 -4.11 -19.21 3.18
N ALA A 142 -3.86 -17.91 2.87
CA ALA A 142 -4.52 -17.16 1.83
C ALA A 142 -3.57 -16.09 1.27
N VAL A 143 -3.76 -15.75 0.01
CA VAL A 143 -3.09 -14.62 -0.65
C VAL A 143 -4.18 -13.72 -1.21
N PHE A 144 -4.33 -12.56 -0.57
CA PHE A 144 -5.32 -11.56 -0.97
C PHE A 144 -4.73 -10.61 -2.00
N PHE A 145 -5.52 -10.27 -2.99
CA PHE A 145 -5.20 -9.32 -4.06
C PHE A 145 -6.25 -8.22 -4.10
N GLU A 146 -5.84 -6.99 -4.28
CA GLU A 146 -6.76 -5.84 -4.41
C GLU A 146 -7.24 -5.62 -5.87
N ASN A 147 -6.67 -6.35 -6.82
CA ASN A 147 -7.11 -6.42 -8.20
C ASN A 147 -6.73 -7.74 -8.87
N SER A 148 -7.43 -8.08 -9.96
CA SER A 148 -7.22 -9.30 -10.72
C SER A 148 -5.89 -9.30 -11.49
N GLU A 149 -5.42 -8.14 -11.94
CA GLU A 149 -4.17 -8.02 -12.71
C GLU A 149 -2.96 -8.50 -11.89
N ASN A 150 -2.83 -8.04 -10.65
CA ASN A 150 -1.76 -8.47 -9.75
C ASN A 150 -1.85 -9.98 -9.45
N ARG A 151 -3.07 -10.52 -9.28
CA ARG A 151 -3.29 -11.96 -9.12
C ARG A 151 -2.79 -12.71 -10.35
N ASP A 152 -3.17 -12.28 -11.55
CA ASP A 152 -2.84 -12.96 -12.80
C ASP A 152 -1.34 -12.96 -13.08
N ILE A 153 -0.63 -11.85 -12.79
CA ILE A 153 0.83 -11.77 -12.91
C ILE A 153 1.52 -12.81 -12.00
N LEU A 154 1.10 -12.92 -10.73
CA LEU A 154 1.71 -13.87 -9.79
C LEU A 154 1.29 -15.31 -10.08
N ALA A 155 0.06 -15.55 -10.52
CA ALA A 155 -0.43 -16.86 -10.92
C ALA A 155 0.31 -17.38 -12.17
N ALA A 156 0.48 -16.54 -13.20
CA ALA A 156 1.25 -16.89 -14.40
C ALA A 156 2.72 -17.23 -14.12
N ALA A 157 3.28 -16.72 -13.02
CA ALA A 157 4.63 -17.03 -12.56
C ALA A 157 4.70 -18.26 -11.61
N ASP A 158 3.60 -18.96 -11.39
CA ASP A 158 3.49 -20.11 -10.47
C ASP A 158 4.01 -19.76 -9.04
N VAL A 159 3.65 -18.58 -8.55
CA VAL A 159 4.09 -18.04 -7.26
C VAL A 159 3.04 -18.25 -6.18
N VAL A 160 1.77 -18.26 -6.56
CA VAL A 160 0.63 -18.41 -5.64
C VAL A 160 0.24 -19.88 -5.52
N PRO A 161 0.08 -20.42 -4.31
CA PRO A 161 -0.40 -21.78 -4.14
C PRO A 161 -1.83 -21.94 -4.68
N ASN A 162 -2.09 -23.02 -5.40
CA ASN A 162 -3.39 -23.28 -6.01
C ASN A 162 -4.55 -23.22 -5.01
N GLY A 163 -5.61 -22.48 -5.37
CA GLY A 163 -6.83 -22.35 -4.58
C GLY A 163 -6.68 -21.51 -3.30
N ARG A 164 -5.61 -20.71 -3.18
CA ARG A 164 -5.39 -19.82 -2.03
C ARG A 164 -5.42 -18.33 -2.40
N ASP A 165 -5.60 -18.03 -3.67
CA ASP A 165 -5.78 -16.68 -4.17
C ASP A 165 -7.21 -16.19 -3.92
N VAL A 166 -7.33 -14.97 -3.41
CA VAL A 166 -8.61 -14.31 -3.16
C VAL A 166 -8.52 -12.87 -3.68
N VAL A 167 -9.34 -12.53 -4.65
CA VAL A 167 -9.41 -11.15 -5.14
C VAL A 167 -10.44 -10.38 -4.31
N LEU A 168 -10.01 -9.27 -3.72
CA LEU A 168 -10.84 -8.35 -2.97
C LEU A 168 -11.29 -7.19 -3.88
N ASN A 169 -12.38 -6.55 -3.52
CA ASN A 169 -12.83 -5.31 -4.16
C ASN A 169 -12.10 -4.06 -3.60
N GLY A 170 -10.77 -4.14 -3.51
CA GLY A 170 -9.94 -3.11 -2.88
C GLY A 170 -9.92 -3.17 -1.36
N ALA A 171 -9.46 -2.07 -0.74
CA ALA A 171 -9.33 -1.98 0.73
C ALA A 171 -10.66 -1.84 1.46
N GLY A 172 -11.69 -1.38 0.76
CA GLY A 172 -12.98 -1.00 1.35
C GLY A 172 -12.94 0.37 2.03
N ILE A 173 -14.11 0.94 2.24
CA ILE A 173 -14.30 2.20 2.98
C ILE A 173 -15.50 2.06 3.91
N ASN A 174 -15.48 2.78 5.02
CA ASN A 174 -16.64 2.89 5.89
C ASN A 174 -17.59 3.97 5.34
N LEU A 175 -18.74 3.57 4.82
CA LEU A 175 -19.73 4.50 4.23
C LEU A 175 -20.28 5.52 5.20
N LYS A 176 -20.15 5.32 6.53
CA LYS A 176 -20.53 6.31 7.53
C LYS A 176 -19.56 7.48 7.56
N ASP A 177 -18.27 7.22 7.29
CA ASP A 177 -17.22 8.24 7.27
C ASP A 177 -17.22 8.99 5.92
N TYR A 178 -17.74 8.36 4.86
CA TYR A 178 -17.79 8.87 3.48
C TYR A 178 -19.24 8.85 2.94
N PRO A 179 -20.14 9.72 3.46
CA PRO A 179 -21.50 9.81 2.96
C PRO A 179 -21.52 10.33 1.52
N TYR A 180 -22.51 9.87 0.74
CA TYR A 180 -22.71 10.38 -0.61
C TYR A 180 -22.91 11.90 -0.60
N GLN A 181 -22.19 12.59 -1.49
CA GLN A 181 -22.36 14.02 -1.78
C GLN A 181 -22.70 14.19 -3.26
N PRO A 182 -23.75 14.95 -3.62
CA PRO A 182 -24.04 15.23 -5.02
C PRO A 182 -22.94 16.09 -5.63
N TYR A 183 -22.70 15.89 -6.91
CA TYR A 183 -21.80 16.80 -7.65
C TYR A 183 -22.37 18.22 -7.68
N PRO A 184 -21.52 19.26 -7.55
CA PRO A 184 -21.94 20.65 -7.77
C PRO A 184 -22.59 20.82 -9.14
N GLN A 185 -23.75 21.49 -9.17
CA GLN A 185 -24.50 21.71 -10.42
C GLN A 185 -24.11 23.04 -11.08
N ASP A 186 -23.52 23.95 -10.32
CA ASP A 186 -23.21 25.32 -10.75
C ASP A 186 -21.69 25.58 -10.72
N GLY A 187 -21.26 26.56 -11.51
CA GLY A 187 -19.85 26.98 -11.60
C GLY A 187 -19.07 26.28 -12.71
N PRO A 188 -17.74 26.42 -12.69
CA PRO A 188 -16.88 25.82 -13.70
C PRO A 188 -16.87 24.30 -13.60
N MET A 189 -16.59 23.64 -14.73
CA MET A 189 -16.33 22.19 -14.76
C MET A 189 -15.02 21.92 -14.00
N ARG A 190 -15.10 21.12 -12.93
CA ARG A 190 -13.97 20.80 -12.08
C ARG A 190 -13.46 19.40 -12.34
N PHE A 191 -12.18 19.31 -12.71
CA PHE A 191 -11.45 18.05 -12.85
C PHE A 191 -10.60 17.85 -11.59
N LEU A 192 -10.73 16.70 -10.95
CA LEU A 192 -9.99 16.36 -9.73
C LEU A 192 -9.08 15.17 -9.97
N PHE A 193 -7.79 15.37 -9.74
CA PHE A 193 -6.81 14.28 -9.63
C PHE A 193 -6.50 14.04 -8.14
N VAL A 194 -6.59 12.79 -7.72
CA VAL A 194 -6.21 12.37 -6.35
C VAL A 194 -5.16 11.27 -6.46
N GLY A 195 -3.94 11.55 -6.01
CA GLY A 195 -2.87 10.57 -6.05
C GLY A 195 -1.49 11.20 -6.01
N ARG A 196 -0.45 10.38 -5.97
CA ARG A 196 0.92 10.89 -6.09
C ARG A 196 1.17 11.44 -7.49
N VAL A 197 1.68 12.64 -7.58
CA VAL A 197 2.09 13.28 -8.84
C VAL A 197 3.42 12.66 -9.25
N MET A 198 3.36 11.72 -10.21
CA MET A 198 4.49 10.97 -10.75
C MET A 198 4.14 10.45 -12.14
N HIS A 199 5.15 10.19 -12.96
CA HIS A 199 4.99 9.80 -14.37
C HIS A 199 4.02 8.61 -14.56
N GLU A 200 4.15 7.56 -13.74
CA GLU A 200 3.34 6.35 -13.84
C GLU A 200 1.85 6.56 -13.54
N LYS A 201 1.47 7.76 -13.08
CA LYS A 201 0.06 8.13 -12.85
C LYS A 201 -0.56 8.93 -14.00
N GLY A 202 0.16 9.10 -15.11
CA GLY A 202 -0.35 9.83 -16.28
C GLY A 202 -0.49 11.32 -16.04
N VAL A 203 0.30 11.92 -15.15
CA VAL A 203 0.19 13.34 -14.82
C VAL A 203 0.72 14.25 -15.94
N ASP A 204 1.63 13.74 -16.76
CA ASP A 204 2.13 14.49 -17.92
C ASP A 204 1.01 14.77 -18.94
N GLU A 205 0.19 13.75 -19.20
CA GLU A 205 -0.99 13.82 -20.05
C GLU A 205 -2.07 14.71 -19.41
N LEU A 206 -2.27 14.60 -18.10
CA LEU A 206 -3.19 15.47 -17.36
C LEU A 206 -2.80 16.94 -17.49
N PHE A 207 -1.52 17.26 -17.27
CA PHE A 207 -1.03 18.65 -17.34
C PHE A 207 -1.10 19.22 -18.75
N ALA A 208 -0.79 18.39 -19.77
CA ALA A 208 -0.95 18.79 -21.16
C ALA A 208 -2.43 19.08 -21.51
N ALA A 209 -3.34 18.23 -21.05
CA ALA A 209 -4.78 18.42 -21.22
C ALA A 209 -5.27 19.68 -20.48
N ALA A 210 -4.81 19.90 -19.24
CA ALA A 210 -5.17 21.05 -18.44
C ALA A 210 -4.74 22.39 -19.12
N LYS A 211 -3.49 22.47 -19.58
CA LYS A 211 -2.99 23.65 -20.32
C LYS A 211 -3.85 23.92 -21.55
N ARG A 212 -4.18 22.91 -22.35
CA ARG A 212 -4.99 23.03 -23.54
C ARG A 212 -6.42 23.49 -23.24
N LEU A 213 -7.07 22.84 -22.28
CA LEU A 213 -8.47 23.17 -21.94
C LEU A 213 -8.59 24.55 -21.29
N LYS A 214 -7.61 24.97 -20.48
CA LYS A 214 -7.57 26.32 -19.94
C LYS A 214 -7.42 27.38 -21.05
N GLN A 215 -6.63 27.12 -22.08
CA GLN A 215 -6.51 28.01 -23.23
C GLN A 215 -7.82 28.12 -24.05
N GLU A 216 -8.56 27.01 -24.16
CA GLU A 216 -9.78 26.97 -24.97
C GLU A 216 -11.02 27.49 -24.23
N TYR A 217 -11.16 27.15 -22.94
CA TYR A 217 -12.38 27.40 -22.14
C TYR A 217 -12.19 28.40 -21.00
N GLY A 218 -10.99 28.91 -20.79
CA GLY A 218 -10.69 29.92 -19.75
C GLY A 218 -11.15 29.48 -18.36
N ASP A 219 -11.90 30.34 -17.68
CA ASP A 219 -12.38 30.10 -16.33
C ASP A 219 -13.61 29.17 -16.23
N SER A 220 -14.11 28.68 -17.36
CA SER A 220 -15.17 27.67 -17.38
C SER A 220 -14.67 26.26 -16.97
N VAL A 221 -13.34 26.05 -16.84
CA VAL A 221 -12.74 24.80 -16.39
C VAL A 221 -11.73 25.04 -15.27
N GLU A 222 -11.68 24.14 -14.31
CA GLU A 222 -10.70 24.14 -13.21
C GLU A 222 -10.08 22.75 -13.07
N PHE A 223 -8.77 22.71 -12.79
CA PHE A 223 -8.04 21.47 -12.52
C PHE A 223 -7.50 21.51 -11.10
N HIS A 224 -7.88 20.53 -10.30
CA HIS A 224 -7.49 20.38 -8.90
C HIS A 224 -6.62 19.15 -8.75
N VAL A 225 -5.52 19.28 -8.02
CA VAL A 225 -4.59 18.18 -7.70
C VAL A 225 -4.50 18.04 -6.19
N VAL A 226 -4.64 16.80 -5.71
CA VAL A 226 -4.53 16.44 -4.29
C VAL A 226 -3.53 15.29 -4.16
N GLY A 227 -2.48 15.51 -3.40
CA GLY A 227 -1.50 14.49 -3.04
C GLY A 227 -0.05 14.92 -3.28
N SER A 228 0.85 14.23 -2.58
CA SER A 228 2.28 14.51 -2.67
C SER A 228 2.84 14.28 -4.08
N PHE A 229 3.85 15.05 -4.44
CA PHE A 229 4.57 14.93 -5.71
C PHE A 229 6.00 14.44 -5.52
N GLU A 230 6.54 13.79 -6.56
CA GLU A 230 7.96 13.47 -6.61
C GLU A 230 8.78 14.75 -6.84
N GLU A 231 10.00 14.79 -6.34
CA GLU A 231 10.87 15.99 -6.41
C GLU A 231 11.06 16.51 -7.84
N SER A 232 11.03 15.61 -8.83
CA SER A 232 11.10 15.95 -10.27
C SER A 232 9.91 16.79 -10.76
N TYR A 233 8.76 16.72 -10.09
CA TYR A 233 7.54 17.44 -10.46
C TYR A 233 7.36 18.77 -9.73
N LYS A 234 8.20 19.07 -8.74
CA LYS A 234 8.05 20.26 -7.91
C LYS A 234 8.01 21.56 -8.74
N SER A 235 9.02 21.77 -9.60
CA SER A 235 9.08 22.97 -10.45
C SER A 235 7.93 23.05 -11.46
N ILE A 236 7.45 21.91 -11.94
CA ILE A 236 6.33 21.84 -12.88
C ILE A 236 5.03 22.22 -12.17
N MET A 237 4.81 21.72 -10.95
CA MET A 237 3.64 22.06 -10.14
C MET A 237 3.63 23.54 -9.79
N ASP A 238 4.77 24.09 -9.35
CA ASP A 238 4.92 25.54 -9.05
C ASP A 238 4.58 26.40 -10.26
N GLU A 239 5.06 26.03 -11.47
CA GLU A 239 4.74 26.74 -12.73
C GLU A 239 3.24 26.67 -13.07
N LEU A 240 2.64 25.48 -12.96
CA LEU A 240 1.23 25.26 -13.28
C LEU A 240 0.29 26.00 -12.33
N GLU A 241 0.65 26.07 -11.06
CA GLU A 241 -0.11 26.82 -10.06
C GLU A 241 0.02 28.33 -10.28
N GLN A 242 1.24 28.84 -10.47
CA GLN A 242 1.47 30.27 -10.75
C GLN A 242 0.77 30.75 -12.02
N SER A 243 0.67 29.90 -13.03
CA SER A 243 -0.06 30.22 -14.28
C SER A 243 -1.57 30.00 -14.16
N GLY A 244 -2.09 29.56 -13.03
CA GLY A 244 -3.51 29.30 -12.79
C GLY A 244 -4.09 28.12 -13.57
N VAL A 245 -3.23 27.26 -14.13
CA VAL A 245 -3.65 26.09 -14.88
C VAL A 245 -4.15 25.00 -13.93
N VAL A 246 -3.48 24.84 -12.77
CA VAL A 246 -3.80 23.84 -11.76
C VAL A 246 -3.95 24.51 -10.40
N LYS A 247 -4.79 23.98 -9.53
CA LYS A 247 -4.88 24.31 -8.11
C LYS A 247 -4.37 23.13 -7.30
N ASP A 248 -3.26 23.32 -6.58
CA ASP A 248 -2.70 22.32 -5.67
C ASP A 248 -3.36 22.42 -4.29
N HIS A 249 -3.67 21.28 -3.69
CA HIS A 249 -4.28 21.19 -2.35
C HIS A 249 -3.42 20.39 -1.35
N GLY A 250 -2.19 20.01 -1.75
CA GLY A 250 -1.24 19.29 -0.88
C GLY A 250 -1.45 17.78 -0.79
#